data_d26deaab8f81fdd624e959bed45aec48
#
_entry.id   d26deaab8f81fdd624e959bed45aec48
#
_cell.length_a   1.000
_cell.length_b   1.000
_cell.length_c   1.000
_cell.angle_alpha   90.00
_cell.angle_beta   90.00
_cell.angle_gamma   90.00
#
_symmetry.space_group_name_H-M   'P 1'
#
loop_
_entity.id
_entity.type
_entity.pdbx_description
1 polymer ?
#
loop_
_entity_poly.entity_id
_entity_poly.type
_entity_poly.pdbx_seq_one_letter_code
_entity_poly.pdbx_strand_id
1 'polypeptide(L)'
;MRVLLKREDLNHTGSHKINNVLGQALLTRKMGKRRLIAETGAGQHGVATATVAAMMGMECRIYMGQIDTERQALNVARMQLLGAEVIAVEAGSRTLKDAMNEAMRDWVAHVEDTHYLIGTASGPHPFPKLVREFQRVISAEARQQCLDRVGRLPDAICACVGGGSNAIGSFAEFIDDPEVRLYGFEAGGDGVETGRHAASITRGSVGVLHGTRTYILQDPDGQTMESHSISAGLDYPGVGPELSLIHI
;
A
#
# COMPACT_ATOMS: atom_id res chain seq x y z
N MET A 1 27.85 -3.70 -14.30
CA MET A 1 26.51 -3.92 -13.72
C MET A 1 25.47 -3.33 -14.67
N ARG A 2 24.39 -4.07 -14.97
CA ARG A 2 23.24 -3.57 -15.74
C ARG A 2 22.09 -3.33 -14.77
N VAL A 3 21.49 -2.15 -14.81
CA VAL A 3 20.31 -1.79 -14.00
C VAL A 3 19.12 -1.67 -14.94
N LEU A 4 18.02 -2.34 -14.60
CA LEU A 4 16.74 -2.25 -15.29
C LEU A 4 15.72 -1.62 -14.34
N LEU A 5 14.89 -0.74 -14.87
CA LEU A 5 13.82 -0.08 -14.10
C LEU A 5 12.47 -0.62 -14.54
N LYS A 6 11.71 -1.21 -13.62
CA LYS A 6 10.30 -1.51 -13.83
C LYS A 6 9.50 -0.23 -13.56
N ARG A 7 9.00 0.38 -14.64
CA ARG A 7 8.45 1.74 -14.65
C ARG A 7 6.95 1.77 -14.32
N GLU A 8 6.61 1.47 -13.06
CA GLU A 8 5.24 1.55 -12.57
C GLU A 8 4.71 3.01 -12.45
N ASP A 9 5.58 3.98 -12.51
CA ASP A 9 5.26 5.41 -12.62
C ASP A 9 4.64 5.80 -13.98
N LEU A 10 4.79 4.96 -15.00
CA LEU A 10 4.15 5.14 -16.32
C LEU A 10 2.75 4.56 -16.39
N ASN A 11 2.30 3.84 -15.37
CA ASN A 11 0.93 3.39 -15.29
C ASN A 11 -0.04 4.57 -15.20
N HIS A 12 -1.30 4.36 -15.60
CA HIS A 12 -2.35 5.34 -15.39
C HIS A 12 -2.44 5.74 -13.91
N THR A 13 -2.58 7.01 -13.62
CA THR A 13 -2.47 7.65 -12.29
C THR A 13 -1.05 7.82 -11.72
N GLY A 14 0.00 7.29 -12.37
CA GLY A 14 1.39 7.58 -12.04
C GLY A 14 2.03 6.67 -10.98
N SER A 15 1.43 5.53 -10.65
CA SER A 15 2.02 4.56 -9.73
C SER A 15 1.43 3.15 -9.87
N HIS A 16 2.07 2.16 -9.20
CA HIS A 16 1.60 0.77 -9.11
C HIS A 16 0.21 0.61 -8.46
N LYS A 17 -0.29 1.61 -7.78
CA LYS A 17 -1.56 1.53 -7.04
C LYS A 17 -2.74 1.14 -7.91
N ILE A 18 -2.75 1.56 -9.17
CA ILE A 18 -3.84 1.28 -10.11
C ILE A 18 -4.04 -0.23 -10.36
N ASN A 19 -2.98 -1.03 -10.31
CA ASN A 19 -3.06 -2.48 -10.52
C ASN A 19 -4.00 -3.12 -9.48
N ASN A 20 -3.74 -2.87 -8.21
CA ASN A 20 -4.55 -3.34 -7.10
C ASN A 20 -5.95 -2.72 -7.10
N VAL A 21 -6.05 -1.42 -7.34
CA VAL A 21 -7.33 -0.68 -7.33
C VAL A 21 -8.28 -1.22 -8.38
N LEU A 22 -7.81 -1.41 -9.61
CA LEU A 22 -8.65 -1.95 -10.68
C LEU A 22 -9.15 -3.36 -10.36
N GLY A 23 -8.27 -4.22 -9.85
CA GLY A 23 -8.62 -5.58 -9.45
C GLY A 23 -9.69 -5.61 -8.36
N GLN A 24 -9.51 -4.83 -7.28
CA GLN A 24 -10.47 -4.77 -6.18
C GLN A 24 -11.81 -4.12 -6.61
N ALA A 25 -11.80 -3.10 -7.47
CA ALA A 25 -13.03 -2.49 -7.96
C ALA A 25 -13.84 -3.44 -8.88
N LEU A 26 -13.17 -4.21 -9.73
CA LEU A 26 -13.82 -5.28 -10.51
C LEU A 26 -14.43 -6.35 -9.60
N LEU A 27 -13.73 -6.74 -8.55
CA LEU A 27 -14.25 -7.65 -7.53
C LEU A 27 -15.48 -7.04 -6.82
N THR A 28 -15.43 -5.77 -6.44
CA THR A 28 -16.54 -5.03 -5.82
C THR A 28 -17.78 -5.06 -6.70
N ARG A 29 -17.62 -4.76 -7.99
CA ARG A 29 -18.72 -4.83 -8.97
C ARG A 29 -19.28 -6.24 -9.09
N LYS A 30 -18.42 -7.27 -9.10
CA LYS A 30 -18.83 -8.67 -9.13
C LYS A 30 -19.62 -9.08 -7.89
N MET A 31 -19.31 -8.50 -6.73
CA MET A 31 -20.06 -8.70 -5.48
C MET A 31 -21.38 -7.91 -5.42
N GLY A 32 -21.71 -7.11 -6.42
CA GLY A 32 -22.92 -6.29 -6.45
C GLY A 32 -22.89 -5.07 -5.53
N LYS A 33 -21.72 -4.71 -4.99
CA LYS A 33 -21.56 -3.52 -4.14
C LYS A 33 -21.40 -2.25 -5.00
N ARG A 34 -21.85 -1.12 -4.45
CA ARG A 34 -21.94 0.13 -5.22
C ARG A 34 -21.03 1.24 -4.72
N ARG A 35 -20.49 1.09 -3.51
CA ARG A 35 -19.67 2.09 -2.84
C ARG A 35 -18.26 1.57 -2.59
N LEU A 36 -17.27 2.39 -2.93
CA LEU A 36 -15.87 2.18 -2.60
C LEU A 36 -15.43 3.14 -1.51
N ILE A 37 -14.74 2.64 -0.51
CA ILE A 37 -14.00 3.48 0.43
C ILE A 37 -12.54 3.08 0.43
N ALA A 38 -11.66 4.05 0.63
CA ALA A 38 -10.22 3.82 0.71
C ALA A 38 -9.56 4.80 1.68
N GLU A 39 -8.42 4.40 2.21
CA GLU A 39 -7.48 5.26 2.89
C GLU A 39 -6.43 5.77 1.91
N THR A 40 -5.79 6.89 2.23
CA THR A 40 -4.60 7.33 1.50
C THR A 40 -3.71 8.22 2.36
N GLY A 41 -2.38 8.11 2.20
CA GLY A 41 -1.39 9.01 2.79
C GLY A 41 -0.85 9.97 1.73
N ALA A 42 0.02 9.50 0.83
CA ALA A 42 0.56 10.31 -0.28
C ALA A 42 -0.48 10.73 -1.34
N GLY A 43 -1.72 10.25 -1.26
CA GLY A 43 -2.79 10.57 -2.19
C GLY A 43 -2.86 9.67 -3.43
N GLN A 44 -1.82 8.94 -3.77
CA GLN A 44 -1.77 8.12 -5.01
C GLN A 44 -2.81 6.99 -5.01
N HIS A 45 -3.01 6.34 -3.88
CA HIS A 45 -4.04 5.30 -3.75
C HIS A 45 -5.45 5.91 -3.88
N GLY A 46 -5.69 7.05 -3.23
CA GLY A 46 -6.94 7.79 -3.33
C GLY A 46 -7.26 8.22 -4.76
N VAL A 47 -6.28 8.79 -5.48
CA VAL A 47 -6.44 9.19 -6.89
C VAL A 47 -6.77 7.97 -7.76
N ALA A 48 -6.07 6.85 -7.58
CA ALA A 48 -6.36 5.63 -8.33
C ALA A 48 -7.77 5.10 -8.03
N THR A 49 -8.20 5.10 -6.76
CA THR A 49 -9.54 4.66 -6.34
C THR A 49 -10.63 5.58 -6.92
N ALA A 50 -10.46 6.90 -6.81
CA ALA A 50 -11.39 7.87 -7.40
C ALA A 50 -11.50 7.71 -8.92
N THR A 51 -10.37 7.47 -9.61
CA THR A 51 -10.35 7.24 -11.06
C THR A 51 -11.18 6.02 -11.45
N VAL A 52 -10.99 4.89 -10.77
CA VAL A 52 -11.71 3.66 -11.10
C VAL A 52 -13.17 3.74 -10.67
N ALA A 53 -13.47 4.40 -9.54
CA ALA A 53 -14.84 4.66 -9.12
C ALA A 53 -15.60 5.48 -10.15
N ALA A 54 -15.01 6.58 -10.64
CA ALA A 54 -15.58 7.40 -11.70
C ALA A 54 -15.81 6.60 -12.99
N MET A 55 -14.81 5.80 -13.41
CA MET A 55 -14.91 4.95 -14.59
C MET A 55 -16.05 3.92 -14.50
N MET A 56 -16.32 3.40 -13.30
CA MET A 56 -17.32 2.35 -13.07
C MET A 56 -18.69 2.89 -12.58
N GLY A 57 -18.84 4.20 -12.38
CA GLY A 57 -20.05 4.82 -11.84
C GLY A 57 -20.35 4.41 -10.40
N MET A 58 -19.31 4.22 -9.57
CA MET A 58 -19.42 3.86 -8.16
C MET A 58 -19.27 5.07 -7.25
N GLU A 59 -19.98 5.07 -6.13
CA GLU A 59 -19.75 6.03 -5.06
C GLU A 59 -18.35 5.84 -4.48
N CYS A 60 -17.65 6.94 -4.17
CA CYS A 60 -16.28 6.90 -3.69
C CYS A 60 -16.06 7.84 -2.50
N ARG A 61 -15.58 7.32 -1.40
CA ARG A 61 -15.15 8.11 -0.23
C ARG A 61 -13.71 7.76 0.14
N ILE A 62 -12.88 8.79 0.29
CA ILE A 62 -11.46 8.66 0.59
C ILE A 62 -11.17 9.28 1.95
N TYR A 63 -10.58 8.49 2.85
CA TYR A 63 -10.10 8.95 4.14
C TYR A 63 -8.62 9.31 4.03
N MET A 64 -8.26 10.49 4.51
CA MET A 64 -6.89 10.99 4.45
C MET A 64 -6.59 11.77 5.72
N GLY A 65 -5.42 11.57 6.33
CA GLY A 65 -5.03 12.33 7.50
C GLY A 65 -4.98 13.84 7.22
N GLN A 66 -5.40 14.66 8.17
CA GLN A 66 -5.43 16.13 8.00
C GLN A 66 -4.08 16.69 7.54
N ILE A 67 -2.98 16.22 8.14
CA ILE A 67 -1.62 16.65 7.76
C ILE A 67 -1.31 16.26 6.31
N ASP A 68 -1.72 15.07 5.90
CA ASP A 68 -1.50 14.57 4.54
C ASP A 68 -2.35 15.31 3.52
N THR A 69 -3.59 15.74 3.87
CA THR A 69 -4.43 16.54 2.97
C THR A 69 -3.77 17.88 2.61
N GLU A 70 -3.11 18.51 3.57
CA GLU A 70 -2.39 19.77 3.35
C GLU A 70 -1.14 19.55 2.50
N ARG A 71 -0.32 18.53 2.82
CA ARG A 71 0.90 18.19 2.08
C ARG A 71 0.62 17.79 0.63
N GLN A 72 -0.51 17.15 0.38
CA GLN A 72 -0.88 16.53 -0.89
C GLN A 72 -2.13 17.19 -1.53
N ALA A 73 -2.31 18.49 -1.34
CA ALA A 73 -3.48 19.24 -1.81
C ALA A 73 -3.81 19.03 -3.30
N LEU A 74 -2.78 18.85 -4.15
CA LEU A 74 -2.98 18.56 -5.56
C LEU A 74 -3.68 17.21 -5.79
N ASN A 75 -3.34 16.19 -5.02
CA ASN A 75 -3.99 14.89 -5.11
C ASN A 75 -5.41 14.94 -4.54
N VAL A 76 -5.64 15.73 -3.48
CA VAL A 76 -7.01 16.02 -2.97
C VAL A 76 -7.87 16.63 -4.06
N ALA A 77 -7.40 17.67 -4.75
CA ALA A 77 -8.11 18.29 -5.85
C ALA A 77 -8.41 17.30 -6.99
N ARG A 78 -7.46 16.41 -7.33
CA ARG A 78 -7.69 15.36 -8.35
C ARG A 78 -8.79 14.39 -7.94
N MET A 79 -8.81 13.94 -6.68
CA MET A 79 -9.85 13.04 -6.16
C MET A 79 -11.23 13.70 -6.22
N GLN A 80 -11.33 14.97 -5.82
CA GLN A 80 -12.57 15.75 -5.86
C GLN A 80 -13.07 15.99 -7.29
N LEU A 81 -12.18 16.30 -8.23
CA LEU A 81 -12.51 16.43 -9.65
C LEU A 81 -13.05 15.13 -10.26
N LEU A 82 -12.63 13.98 -9.76
CA LEU A 82 -13.13 12.66 -10.15
C LEU A 82 -14.42 12.27 -9.43
N GLY A 83 -14.98 13.15 -8.60
CA GLY A 83 -16.25 12.96 -7.91
C GLY A 83 -16.15 12.21 -6.58
N ALA A 84 -14.94 11.97 -6.05
CA ALA A 84 -14.77 11.35 -4.74
C ALA A 84 -14.98 12.37 -3.61
N GLU A 85 -15.63 11.93 -2.54
CA GLU A 85 -15.68 12.64 -1.26
C GLU A 85 -14.39 12.39 -0.49
N VAL A 86 -13.64 13.43 -0.15
CA VAL A 86 -12.39 13.34 0.62
C VAL A 86 -12.65 13.80 2.04
N ILE A 87 -12.44 12.91 3.02
CA ILE A 87 -12.63 13.14 4.44
C ILE A 87 -11.28 13.33 5.10
N ALA A 88 -11.03 14.52 5.63
CA ALA A 88 -9.86 14.80 6.45
C ALA A 88 -10.04 14.19 7.86
N VAL A 89 -9.09 13.35 8.27
CA VAL A 89 -9.11 12.71 9.59
C VAL A 89 -8.25 13.52 10.55
N GLU A 90 -8.90 14.09 11.57
CA GLU A 90 -8.27 14.96 12.58
C GLU A 90 -7.85 14.19 13.85
N ALA A 91 -8.23 12.92 13.98
CA ALA A 91 -7.93 12.09 15.14
C ALA A 91 -6.48 11.56 15.10
N GLY A 92 -5.92 11.27 16.26
CA GLY A 92 -4.61 10.65 16.42
C GLY A 92 -3.45 11.48 15.87
N SER A 93 -2.53 10.84 15.17
CA SER A 93 -1.39 11.50 14.50
C SER A 93 -1.79 12.24 13.22
N ARG A 94 -3.03 12.14 12.80
CA ARG A 94 -3.60 12.79 11.60
C ARG A 94 -2.87 12.40 10.30
N THR A 95 -2.43 11.12 10.23
CA THR A 95 -1.69 10.52 9.12
C THR A 95 -2.38 9.26 8.60
N LEU A 96 -1.73 8.52 7.71
CA LEU A 96 -2.23 7.30 7.08
C LEU A 96 -2.81 6.27 8.07
N LYS A 97 -2.16 6.06 9.23
CA LYS A 97 -2.64 5.10 10.24
C LYS A 97 -4.06 5.43 10.69
N ASP A 98 -4.33 6.70 10.96
CA ASP A 98 -5.65 7.14 11.44
C ASP A 98 -6.69 7.15 10.32
N ALA A 99 -6.27 7.48 9.09
CA ALA A 99 -7.12 7.34 7.91
C ALA A 99 -7.58 5.88 7.71
N MET A 100 -6.69 4.90 7.92
CA MET A 100 -7.06 3.47 7.89
C MET A 100 -8.07 3.11 8.98
N ASN A 101 -7.90 3.63 10.20
CA ASN A 101 -8.85 3.39 11.28
C ASN A 101 -10.26 3.87 10.92
N GLU A 102 -10.38 5.08 10.37
CA GLU A 102 -11.69 5.63 9.99
C GLU A 102 -12.30 4.89 8.80
N ALA A 103 -11.50 4.55 7.79
CA ALA A 103 -11.96 3.74 6.67
C ALA A 103 -12.48 2.37 7.12
N MET A 104 -11.80 1.71 8.06
CA MET A 104 -12.24 0.44 8.62
C MET A 104 -13.54 0.57 9.42
N ARG A 105 -13.73 1.65 10.20
CA ARG A 105 -14.97 1.91 10.94
C ARG A 105 -16.16 2.10 10.00
N ASP A 106 -15.99 2.91 8.96
CA ASP A 106 -17.01 3.12 7.94
C ASP A 106 -17.35 1.80 7.22
N TRP A 107 -16.33 1.04 6.84
CA TRP A 107 -16.53 -0.23 6.15
C TRP A 107 -17.33 -1.24 6.99
N VAL A 108 -16.98 -1.42 8.26
CA VAL A 108 -17.69 -2.35 9.15
C VAL A 108 -19.16 -1.93 9.34
N ALA A 109 -19.43 -0.62 9.41
CA ALA A 109 -20.79 -0.09 9.53
C ALA A 109 -21.63 -0.27 8.25
N HIS A 110 -21.01 -0.40 7.08
CA HIS A 110 -21.69 -0.44 5.77
C HIS A 110 -21.22 -1.61 4.89
N VAL A 111 -20.87 -2.73 5.51
CA VAL A 111 -20.22 -3.87 4.81
C VAL A 111 -21.10 -4.46 3.71
N GLU A 112 -22.41 -4.34 3.78
CA GLU A 112 -23.33 -4.94 2.80
C GLU A 112 -23.23 -4.32 1.41
N ASP A 113 -23.11 -3.00 1.33
CA ASP A 113 -23.09 -2.25 0.06
C ASP A 113 -21.74 -1.62 -0.27
N THR A 114 -20.81 -1.64 0.67
CA THR A 114 -19.51 -0.96 0.62
C THR A 114 -18.37 -1.97 0.60
N HIS A 115 -17.38 -1.72 -0.25
CA HIS A 115 -16.10 -2.42 -0.24
C HIS A 115 -14.99 -1.49 0.26
N TYR A 116 -14.22 -1.96 1.24
CA TYR A 116 -12.99 -1.31 1.63
C TYR A 116 -11.89 -1.70 0.64
N LEU A 117 -11.51 -0.76 -0.20
CA LEU A 117 -10.48 -0.91 -1.22
C LEU A 117 -9.13 -0.55 -0.59
N ILE A 118 -8.49 -1.51 0.06
CA ILE A 118 -7.24 -1.30 0.79
C ILE A 118 -6.05 -1.04 -0.14
N GLY A 119 -5.23 -0.05 0.19
CA GLY A 119 -4.11 0.41 -0.64
C GLY A 119 -2.77 -0.24 -0.34
N THR A 120 -2.68 -1.04 0.71
CA THR A 120 -1.46 -1.70 1.15
C THR A 120 -1.66 -3.20 1.39
N ALA A 121 -0.57 -3.96 1.47
CA ALA A 121 -0.62 -5.42 1.66
C ALA A 121 -0.85 -5.82 3.12
N SER A 122 -1.56 -5.01 3.91
CA SER A 122 -1.91 -5.25 5.30
C SER A 122 -3.43 -5.40 5.48
N GLY A 123 -3.91 -5.42 6.71
CA GLY A 123 -5.32 -5.64 7.00
C GLY A 123 -5.66 -7.12 7.25
N PRO A 124 -6.89 -7.42 7.66
CA PRO A 124 -7.31 -8.79 7.95
C PRO A 124 -7.33 -9.65 6.67
N HIS A 125 -7.24 -10.98 6.86
CA HIS A 125 -7.45 -11.88 5.73
C HIS A 125 -8.85 -11.62 5.10
N PRO A 126 -9.00 -11.56 3.76
CA PRO A 126 -8.00 -11.95 2.72
C PRO A 126 -7.23 -10.77 2.10
N PHE A 127 -7.26 -9.56 2.66
CA PHE A 127 -6.68 -8.36 2.03
C PHE A 127 -5.20 -8.50 1.67
N PRO A 128 -4.29 -9.02 2.52
CA PRO A 128 -2.89 -9.16 2.11
C PRO A 128 -2.72 -9.99 0.85
N LYS A 129 -3.44 -11.12 0.77
CA LYS A 129 -3.43 -12.00 -0.41
C LYS A 129 -4.02 -11.31 -1.64
N LEU A 130 -5.14 -10.61 -1.50
CA LEU A 130 -5.77 -9.87 -2.62
C LEU A 130 -4.81 -8.83 -3.19
N VAL A 131 -4.18 -8.04 -2.33
CA VAL A 131 -3.24 -7.01 -2.75
C VAL A 131 -2.02 -7.63 -3.44
N ARG A 132 -1.45 -8.72 -2.90
CA ARG A 132 -0.39 -9.46 -3.56
C ARG A 132 -0.80 -9.91 -4.96
N GLU A 133 -1.92 -10.60 -5.10
CA GLU A 133 -2.36 -11.15 -6.39
C GLU A 133 -2.59 -10.05 -7.43
N PHE A 134 -3.19 -8.92 -7.06
CA PHE A 134 -3.39 -7.81 -7.99
C PHE A 134 -2.12 -7.03 -8.30
N GLN A 135 -1.14 -7.00 -7.40
CA GLN A 135 0.17 -6.38 -7.66
C GLN A 135 1.17 -7.34 -8.33
N ARG A 136 0.90 -8.63 -8.34
CA ARG A 136 1.76 -9.67 -8.92
C ARG A 136 2.08 -9.45 -10.40
N VAL A 137 1.24 -8.72 -11.13
CA VAL A 137 1.49 -8.31 -12.51
C VAL A 137 2.86 -7.63 -12.67
N ILE A 138 3.34 -6.91 -11.64
CA ILE A 138 4.65 -6.23 -11.66
C ILE A 138 5.77 -7.24 -11.85
N SER A 139 5.81 -8.28 -11.01
CA SER A 139 6.86 -9.31 -11.06
C SER A 139 6.66 -10.27 -12.23
N ALA A 140 5.43 -10.62 -12.58
CA ALA A 140 5.14 -11.49 -13.73
C ALA A 140 5.66 -10.87 -15.04
N GLU A 141 5.35 -9.59 -15.28
CA GLU A 141 5.89 -8.87 -16.42
C GLU A 141 7.41 -8.68 -16.33
N ALA A 142 7.94 -8.31 -15.16
CA ALA A 142 9.36 -8.10 -14.97
C ALA A 142 10.16 -9.37 -15.27
N ARG A 143 9.66 -10.53 -14.84
CA ARG A 143 10.25 -11.84 -15.12
C ARG A 143 10.37 -12.08 -16.63
N GLN A 144 9.25 -11.95 -17.36
CA GLN A 144 9.23 -12.13 -18.79
C GLN A 144 10.12 -11.11 -19.51
N GLN A 145 10.04 -9.85 -19.12
CA GLN A 145 10.84 -8.76 -19.71
C GLN A 145 12.36 -8.96 -19.50
N CYS A 146 12.78 -9.53 -18.37
CA CYS A 146 14.17 -9.90 -18.14
C CYS A 146 14.62 -11.03 -19.07
N LEU A 147 13.81 -12.08 -19.22
CA LEU A 147 14.10 -13.19 -20.14
C LEU A 147 14.21 -12.68 -21.59
N ASP A 148 13.28 -11.85 -22.04
CA ASP A 148 13.26 -11.32 -23.40
C ASP A 148 14.44 -10.38 -23.69
N ARG A 149 14.86 -9.55 -22.73
CA ARG A 149 15.87 -8.51 -22.93
C ARG A 149 17.29 -8.96 -22.60
N VAL A 150 17.44 -9.89 -21.68
CA VAL A 150 18.74 -10.29 -21.10
C VAL A 150 19.01 -11.78 -21.27
N GLY A 151 17.99 -12.58 -21.57
CA GLY A 151 18.09 -14.04 -21.73
C GLY A 151 18.17 -14.80 -20.41
N ARG A 152 18.04 -14.14 -19.26
CA ARG A 152 18.09 -14.77 -17.93
C ARG A 152 17.33 -13.94 -16.89
N LEU A 153 17.09 -14.53 -15.73
CA LEU A 153 16.55 -13.84 -14.58
C LEU A 153 17.54 -12.80 -14.01
N PRO A 154 17.08 -11.78 -13.29
CA PRO A 154 17.96 -10.80 -12.66
C PRO A 154 18.72 -11.44 -11.49
N ASP A 155 19.92 -10.92 -11.20
CA ASP A 155 20.71 -11.34 -10.03
C ASP A 155 20.07 -10.84 -8.71
N ALA A 156 19.34 -9.74 -8.80
CA ALA A 156 18.68 -9.12 -7.65
C ALA A 156 17.51 -8.24 -8.07
N ILE A 157 16.50 -8.14 -7.18
CA ILE A 157 15.39 -7.20 -7.28
C ILE A 157 15.40 -6.32 -6.04
N CYS A 158 15.24 -5.02 -6.27
CA CYS A 158 15.21 -3.99 -5.26
C CYS A 158 13.84 -3.31 -5.25
N ALA A 159 13.20 -3.18 -4.09
CA ALA A 159 11.93 -2.49 -3.95
C ALA A 159 11.85 -1.73 -2.63
N CYS A 160 11.20 -0.54 -2.65
CA CYS A 160 10.90 0.19 -1.43
C CYS A 160 9.78 -0.49 -0.64
N VAL A 161 9.91 -0.52 0.68
CA VAL A 161 8.95 -1.12 1.61
C VAL A 161 8.37 -0.03 2.54
N GLY A 162 7.08 0.22 2.38
CA GLY A 162 6.24 0.89 3.38
C GLY A 162 5.27 -0.15 3.94
N GLY A 163 3.96 -0.03 3.67
CA GLY A 163 3.00 -1.11 3.97
C GLY A 163 3.19 -2.37 3.13
N GLY A 164 4.00 -2.33 2.07
CA GLY A 164 4.52 -3.49 1.39
C GLY A 164 3.90 -3.86 0.04
N SER A 165 2.90 -3.12 -0.47
CA SER A 165 2.24 -3.47 -1.74
C SER A 165 3.18 -3.45 -2.95
N ASN A 166 4.09 -2.48 -3.02
CA ASN A 166 5.11 -2.39 -4.06
C ASN A 166 6.09 -3.56 -4.01
N ALA A 167 6.61 -3.84 -2.81
CA ALA A 167 7.62 -4.88 -2.62
C ALA A 167 7.05 -6.27 -2.89
N ILE A 168 5.89 -6.62 -2.30
CA ILE A 168 5.28 -7.95 -2.54
C ILE A 168 4.92 -8.15 -4.01
N GLY A 169 4.42 -7.12 -4.69
CA GLY A 169 4.14 -7.16 -6.12
C GLY A 169 5.40 -7.39 -6.96
N SER A 170 6.52 -6.76 -6.56
CA SER A 170 7.81 -6.91 -7.25
C SER A 170 8.49 -8.25 -6.97
N PHE A 171 8.25 -8.86 -5.81
CA PHE A 171 8.92 -10.08 -5.36
C PHE A 171 8.14 -11.36 -5.68
N ALA A 172 6.82 -11.30 -5.79
CA ALA A 172 5.93 -12.46 -5.78
C ALA A 172 6.33 -13.59 -6.75
N GLU A 173 6.76 -13.27 -7.97
CA GLU A 173 7.18 -14.26 -8.98
C GLU A 173 8.63 -14.72 -8.84
N PHE A 174 9.37 -14.21 -7.85
CA PHE A 174 10.78 -14.53 -7.66
C PHE A 174 11.07 -15.13 -6.30
N ILE A 175 10.05 -15.31 -5.45
CA ILE A 175 10.22 -15.85 -4.09
C ILE A 175 10.79 -17.27 -4.12
N ASP A 176 10.38 -18.06 -5.09
CA ASP A 176 10.80 -19.46 -5.25
C ASP A 176 12.09 -19.61 -6.09
N ASP A 177 12.70 -18.52 -6.55
CA ASP A 177 13.97 -18.54 -7.30
C ASP A 177 15.16 -18.27 -6.36
N PRO A 178 15.85 -19.29 -5.83
CA PRO A 178 16.89 -19.10 -4.82
C PRO A 178 18.12 -18.33 -5.35
N GLU A 179 18.25 -18.22 -6.66
CA GLU A 179 19.31 -17.49 -7.32
C GLU A 179 19.05 -15.99 -7.43
N VAL A 180 17.79 -15.55 -7.22
CA VAL A 180 17.38 -14.15 -7.28
C VAL A 180 17.33 -13.55 -5.88
N ARG A 181 18.20 -12.60 -5.60
CA ARG A 181 18.22 -11.92 -4.30
C ARG A 181 17.15 -10.83 -4.24
N LEU A 182 16.36 -10.82 -3.18
CA LEU A 182 15.30 -9.83 -2.97
C LEU A 182 15.74 -8.83 -1.89
N TYR A 183 15.78 -7.54 -2.24
CA TYR A 183 16.18 -6.47 -1.34
C TYR A 183 15.01 -5.49 -1.12
N GLY A 184 14.49 -5.47 0.10
CA GLY A 184 13.51 -4.48 0.56
C GLY A 184 14.22 -3.30 1.23
N PHE A 185 13.86 -2.06 0.82
CA PHE A 185 14.41 -0.84 1.39
C PHE A 185 13.33 -0.10 2.17
N GLU A 186 13.49 -0.04 3.48
CA GLU A 186 12.61 0.70 4.38
C GLU A 186 13.10 2.14 4.57
N ALA A 187 12.19 3.02 5.01
CA ALA A 187 12.54 4.41 5.28
C ALA A 187 13.30 4.54 6.62
N GLY A 188 14.56 4.89 6.54
CA GLY A 188 15.42 5.15 7.71
C GLY A 188 15.12 6.46 8.44
N GLY A 189 14.27 7.34 7.88
CA GLY A 189 13.89 8.62 8.49
C GLY A 189 15.11 9.49 8.84
N ASP A 190 15.14 9.98 10.07
CA ASP A 190 16.26 10.74 10.63
C ASP A 190 17.39 9.83 11.16
N GLY A 191 17.30 8.53 10.88
CA GLY A 191 18.19 7.48 11.36
C GLY A 191 17.44 6.51 12.28
N VAL A 192 17.64 5.20 12.06
CA VAL A 192 16.91 4.14 12.80
C VAL A 192 17.19 4.18 14.32
N GLU A 193 18.35 4.68 14.73
CA GLU A 193 18.72 4.81 16.14
C GLU A 193 18.04 5.99 16.86
N THR A 194 17.45 6.92 16.11
CA THR A 194 16.74 8.07 16.69
C THR A 194 15.32 7.75 17.13
N GLY A 195 14.78 6.60 16.70
CA GLY A 195 13.37 6.26 16.82
C GLY A 195 12.45 6.99 15.83
N ARG A 196 12.99 7.88 15.00
CA ARG A 196 12.24 8.63 13.97
C ARG A 196 12.47 8.03 12.60
N HIS A 197 11.85 6.88 12.36
CA HIS A 197 11.96 6.10 11.11
C HIS A 197 10.66 5.32 10.85
N ALA A 198 10.58 4.63 9.70
CA ALA A 198 9.47 3.73 9.36
C ALA A 198 9.98 2.31 8.97
N ALA A 199 11.08 1.89 9.57
CA ALA A 199 11.73 0.60 9.30
C ALA A 199 11.13 -0.51 10.20
N SER A 200 9.93 -0.98 9.88
CA SER A 200 9.17 -1.92 10.72
C SER A 200 9.73 -3.36 10.69
N ILE A 201 10.32 -3.82 9.61
CA ILE A 201 10.97 -5.14 9.55
C ILE A 201 12.29 -5.11 10.32
N THR A 202 13.07 -4.06 10.10
CA THR A 202 14.43 -3.94 10.68
C THR A 202 14.42 -3.65 12.17
N ARG A 203 13.46 -2.87 12.67
CA ARG A 203 13.44 -2.36 14.06
C ARG A 203 12.13 -2.63 14.80
N GLY A 204 11.12 -3.13 14.14
CA GLY A 204 9.86 -3.48 14.77
C GLY A 204 9.92 -4.80 15.51
N SER A 205 8.83 -5.11 16.16
CA SER A 205 8.58 -6.40 16.83
C SER A 205 7.21 -6.96 16.40
N VAL A 206 6.99 -8.24 16.67
CA VAL A 206 5.72 -8.89 16.32
C VAL A 206 4.58 -8.30 17.15
N GLY A 207 3.58 -7.76 16.47
CA GLY A 207 2.40 -7.17 17.09
C GLY A 207 1.18 -7.28 16.20
N VAL A 208 0.10 -6.58 16.56
CA VAL A 208 -1.16 -6.57 15.81
C VAL A 208 -1.53 -5.12 15.46
N LEU A 209 -1.73 -4.85 14.18
CA LEU A 209 -2.17 -3.56 13.69
C LEU A 209 -3.15 -3.76 12.53
N HIS A 210 -4.27 -3.00 12.52
CA HIS A 210 -5.29 -3.06 11.46
C HIS A 210 -5.76 -4.49 11.14
N GLY A 211 -5.95 -5.33 12.18
CA GLY A 211 -6.41 -6.71 12.02
C GLY A 211 -5.38 -7.70 11.46
N THR A 212 -4.11 -7.33 11.44
CA THR A 212 -3.00 -8.16 10.96
C THR A 212 -1.96 -8.37 12.05
N ARG A 213 -1.51 -9.61 12.23
CA ARG A 213 -0.31 -9.92 13.03
C ARG A 213 0.91 -9.87 12.11
N THR A 214 1.83 -8.96 12.41
CA THR A 214 3.03 -8.70 11.59
C THR A 214 4.09 -7.96 12.40
N TYR A 215 5.18 -7.51 11.77
CA TYR A 215 6.13 -6.60 12.38
C TYR A 215 5.57 -5.17 12.39
N ILE A 216 5.59 -4.55 13.57
CA ILE A 216 5.15 -3.17 13.78
C ILE A 216 6.13 -2.41 14.66
N LEU A 217 6.17 -1.10 14.50
CA LEU A 217 6.84 -0.21 15.44
C LEU A 217 5.93 -0.06 16.66
N GLN A 218 6.36 -0.61 17.79
CA GLN A 218 5.62 -0.57 19.06
C GLN A 218 6.58 -0.43 20.25
N ASP A 219 6.08 0.13 21.32
CA ASP A 219 6.77 0.22 22.59
C ASP A 219 6.73 -1.12 23.37
N PRO A 220 7.41 -1.24 24.53
CA PRO A 220 7.38 -2.46 25.33
C PRO A 220 5.99 -2.86 25.85
N ASP A 221 5.05 -1.91 25.93
CA ASP A 221 3.67 -2.15 26.35
C ASP A 221 2.76 -2.54 25.17
N GLY A 222 3.32 -2.64 23.95
CA GLY A 222 2.62 -3.02 22.74
C GLY A 222 1.82 -1.89 22.09
N GLN A 223 2.04 -0.63 22.49
CA GLN A 223 1.42 0.52 21.85
C GLN A 223 2.15 0.88 20.57
N THR A 224 1.40 1.09 19.50
CA THR A 224 1.98 1.50 18.21
C THR A 224 2.68 2.85 18.32
N MET A 225 3.95 2.88 17.97
CA MET A 225 4.73 4.11 17.89
C MET A 225 4.46 4.86 16.58
N GLU A 226 4.69 6.17 16.58
CA GLU A 226 4.64 6.97 15.36
C GLU A 226 5.79 6.62 14.44
N SER A 227 5.50 6.42 13.16
CA SER A 227 6.51 6.30 12.11
C SER A 227 6.91 7.68 11.59
N HIS A 228 8.07 7.76 10.95
CA HIS A 228 8.55 8.97 10.32
C HIS A 228 9.26 8.69 9.00
N SER A 229 8.78 9.34 7.93
CA SER A 229 9.41 9.36 6.62
C SER A 229 9.09 10.66 5.89
N ILE A 230 10.07 11.23 5.17
CA ILE A 230 9.82 12.35 4.24
C ILE A 230 8.92 11.91 3.07
N SER A 231 8.92 10.60 2.76
CA SER A 231 8.03 10.01 1.78
C SER A 231 6.74 9.54 2.46
N ALA A 232 5.64 10.27 2.25
CA ALA A 232 4.33 9.89 2.80
C ALA A 232 3.87 8.48 2.38
N GLY A 233 4.34 7.96 1.24
CA GLY A 233 4.08 6.59 0.78
C GLY A 233 4.82 5.51 1.55
N LEU A 234 5.83 5.87 2.35
CA LEU A 234 6.63 4.97 3.20
C LEU A 234 6.45 5.29 4.70
N ASP A 235 5.55 6.20 5.05
CA ASP A 235 5.28 6.60 6.43
C ASP A 235 4.14 5.75 7.02
N TYR A 236 4.50 4.54 7.46
CA TYR A 236 3.57 3.58 8.04
C TYR A 236 4.31 2.72 9.07
N PRO A 237 3.74 2.53 10.28
CA PRO A 237 4.43 1.85 11.38
C PRO A 237 4.36 0.32 11.33
N GLY A 238 4.00 -0.26 10.22
CA GLY A 238 3.88 -1.71 10.05
C GLY A 238 4.18 -2.15 8.63
N VAL A 239 4.14 -3.44 8.39
CA VAL A 239 4.37 -4.05 7.07
C VAL A 239 3.35 -5.15 6.80
N GLY A 240 3.11 -5.46 5.54
CA GLY A 240 2.25 -6.58 5.15
C GLY A 240 2.76 -7.92 5.68
N PRO A 241 1.86 -8.80 6.19
CA PRO A 241 2.26 -10.06 6.84
C PRO A 241 3.00 -11.01 5.88
N GLU A 242 2.72 -10.95 4.60
CA GLU A 242 3.41 -11.80 3.62
C GLU A 242 4.88 -11.41 3.43
N LEU A 243 5.22 -10.12 3.57
CA LEU A 243 6.62 -9.68 3.57
C LEU A 243 7.34 -10.09 4.85
N SER A 244 6.66 -10.03 6.00
CA SER A 244 7.25 -10.52 7.25
C SER A 244 7.51 -12.03 7.22
N LEU A 245 6.66 -12.82 6.53
CA LEU A 245 6.86 -14.26 6.34
C LEU A 245 8.01 -14.59 5.40
N ILE A 246 8.23 -13.81 4.35
CA ILE A 246 9.38 -13.99 3.45
C ILE A 246 10.70 -13.68 4.17
N HIS A 247 10.67 -12.80 5.13
CA HIS A 247 11.84 -12.36 5.88
C HIS A 247 12.20 -13.28 7.06
N ILE A 248 11.24 -14.07 7.55
CA ILE A 248 11.43 -15.09 8.59
C ILE A 248 11.83 -16.40 7.94
#